data_b17c7902052f13a0688a140e1107f6c8
#
_entry.id   b17c7902052f13a0688a140e1107f6c8
#
_cell.length_a   1.000
_cell.length_b   1.000
_cell.length_c   1.000
_cell.angle_alpha   90.00
_cell.angle_beta   90.00
_cell.angle_gamma   90.00
#
_symmetry.space_group_name_H-M   'P 1'
#
loop_
_entity.id
_entity.type
_entity.pdbx_description
1 polymer ?
#
loop_
_entity_poly.entity_id
_entity_poly.type
_entity_poly.pdbx_seq_one_letter_code
_entity_poly.pdbx_strand_id
1 'polypeptide(L)'
;MKLNYDRKSKDPTYFIQVGIRNGKKVTTKNVERIGKHSELLKITDDPLEYAKQRVKECNENIKNSKVEYNITVNFDDKVVNQGNTVSKSTCKNTGYFYLKELYSSLGISDFFDKVCSGRKIAFNPNMINMVLTFSRILDPGSKMHTLKNLTGFYGDFDFSHQDVLRFMDILEENYDEYLSHLFESSNKVIKRNTNVCYFDCTNFYFEKESEDEDVYDEITGELIKGLLKYGVSKEHRPNPIVQMGLFMDADGIPLSMCINPGSDNESLCAVPAEKKMLKMFENKDIIYCSDAGLGYNDTRLFNDFCGRKFVVTQSIKKLNSILKQAVFNDYDYRFSQDGKPASLETMKTFDRTLKENRKYYDGYIYKSIPVDKLVDLGLFEVKQYKNGKTKKVKSKGNLKQRIIVTYSRKMAEYQKTVRNRQIERAKKILANMDPDNFKKGPNDVTRFIKSDKEKKNYYLDEARIEEEAKYDGFYAVATNIFDMKETEVLDIQSRRYKIEDCFRVLKTNFSSRPVYYRKENRIKAHFLICYTALLIYRLLEVKLDRNKTHFTTEQIIETLQNMNVVNCSDMYYQACYTGSDVLDSLEQLFDLKLSRKYYQPKTLNKFKKI
;
A
#
# COMPACT_ATOMS: atom_id res chain seq x y z
N MET A 1 18.58 -36.10 19.51
CA MET A 1 19.62 -37.03 19.98
C MET A 1 20.99 -36.60 19.43
N LYS A 2 22.09 -37.07 19.99
CA LYS A 2 23.45 -36.77 19.54
C LYS A 2 24.29 -38.04 19.52
N LEU A 3 25.33 -38.05 18.65
CA LEU A 3 26.33 -39.10 18.64
C LEU A 3 27.28 -38.97 19.82
N ASN A 4 27.55 -40.05 20.50
CA ASN A 4 28.52 -40.14 21.60
C ASN A 4 29.50 -41.29 21.32
N TYR A 5 30.82 -41.01 21.41
CA TYR A 5 31.88 -41.99 21.27
C TYR A 5 33.16 -41.41 21.91
N ASP A 6 34.06 -42.29 22.31
CA ASP A 6 35.39 -41.88 22.80
C ASP A 6 36.34 -41.59 21.65
N ARG A 7 36.70 -40.33 21.47
CA ARG A 7 37.58 -39.86 20.40
C ARG A 7 39.05 -40.31 20.58
N LYS A 8 39.43 -40.75 21.76
CA LYS A 8 40.80 -41.18 22.06
C LYS A 8 40.99 -42.69 21.88
N SER A 9 39.89 -43.45 21.79
CA SER A 9 39.96 -44.90 21.58
C SER A 9 40.36 -45.24 20.15
N LYS A 10 41.24 -46.22 19.98
CA LYS A 10 41.59 -46.77 18.65
C LYS A 10 40.48 -47.57 18.02
N ASP A 11 39.52 -48.09 18.82
CA ASP A 11 38.32 -48.81 18.37
C ASP A 11 37.09 -48.29 19.15
N PRO A 12 36.59 -47.06 18.85
CA PRO A 12 35.50 -46.45 19.60
C PRO A 12 34.19 -47.18 19.36
N THR A 13 33.37 -47.26 20.43
CA THR A 13 31.97 -47.71 20.31
C THR A 13 31.09 -46.48 20.15
N TYR A 14 30.25 -46.49 19.10
CA TYR A 14 29.32 -45.41 18.81
C TYR A 14 27.96 -45.65 19.48
N PHE A 15 27.45 -44.60 20.14
CA PHE A 15 26.15 -44.60 20.85
C PHE A 15 25.30 -43.43 20.40
N ILE A 16 23.98 -43.64 20.31
CA ILE A 16 23.01 -42.57 20.29
C ILE A 16 22.68 -42.18 21.73
N GLN A 17 22.86 -40.91 22.02
CA GLN A 17 22.67 -40.38 23.39
C GLN A 17 21.56 -39.31 23.38
N VAL A 18 20.69 -39.35 24.41
CA VAL A 18 19.66 -38.34 24.68
C VAL A 18 19.96 -37.60 25.99
N GLY A 19 19.76 -36.27 25.98
CA GLY A 19 19.80 -35.46 27.18
C GLY A 19 18.44 -35.50 27.90
N ILE A 20 18.43 -35.84 29.15
CA ILE A 20 17.23 -35.85 30.02
C ILE A 20 17.38 -34.70 31.02
N ARG A 21 16.42 -33.80 31.03
CA ARG A 21 16.42 -32.63 31.91
C ARG A 21 15.45 -32.87 33.08
N ASN A 22 16.00 -32.92 34.30
CA ASN A 22 15.23 -32.96 35.54
C ASN A 22 15.48 -31.65 36.32
N GLY A 23 14.57 -30.71 36.20
CA GLY A 23 14.72 -29.36 36.77
C GLY A 23 15.95 -28.61 36.20
N LYS A 24 16.89 -28.24 37.08
CA LYS A 24 18.14 -27.57 36.68
C LYS A 24 19.26 -28.54 36.26
N LYS A 25 19.13 -29.86 36.51
CA LYS A 25 20.14 -30.87 36.17
C LYS A 25 19.85 -31.48 34.78
N VAL A 26 20.89 -31.58 33.95
CA VAL A 26 20.85 -32.30 32.67
C VAL A 26 21.70 -33.55 32.81
N THR A 27 21.07 -34.71 32.67
CA THR A 27 21.74 -36.01 32.61
C THR A 27 21.66 -36.54 31.20
N THR A 28 22.58 -37.41 30.79
CA THR A 28 22.59 -38.03 29.47
C THR A 28 22.42 -39.54 29.63
N LYS A 29 21.63 -40.15 28.73
CA LYS A 29 21.40 -41.58 28.68
C LYS A 29 21.69 -42.10 27.28
N ASN A 30 22.44 -43.20 27.16
CA ASN A 30 22.60 -43.90 25.88
C ASN A 30 21.29 -44.65 25.57
N VAL A 31 20.77 -44.41 24.37
CA VAL A 31 19.49 -44.96 23.89
C VAL A 31 19.72 -46.16 22.99
N GLU A 32 20.76 -46.10 22.16
CA GLU A 32 21.08 -47.14 21.20
C GLU A 32 22.62 -47.27 21.10
N ARG A 33 23.11 -48.52 21.09
CA ARG A 33 24.49 -48.84 20.72
C ARG A 33 24.49 -49.14 19.21
N ILE A 34 25.21 -48.32 18.41
CA ILE A 34 25.30 -48.50 16.96
C ILE A 34 26.31 -49.63 16.65
N GLY A 35 27.44 -49.66 17.30
CA GLY A 35 28.48 -50.66 17.12
C GLY A 35 29.88 -50.14 17.45
N LYS A 36 30.86 -51.04 17.49
CA LYS A 36 32.29 -50.67 17.48
C LYS A 36 32.76 -50.27 16.12
N HIS A 37 33.78 -49.44 16.01
CA HIS A 37 34.40 -49.03 14.77
C HIS A 37 34.80 -50.23 13.91
N SER A 38 35.48 -51.21 14.49
CA SER A 38 35.86 -52.47 13.85
C SER A 38 34.69 -53.34 13.40
N GLU A 39 33.57 -53.30 14.13
CA GLU A 39 32.33 -54.01 13.75
C GLU A 39 31.68 -53.34 12.53
N LEU A 40 31.67 -52.00 12.51
CA LEU A 40 31.01 -51.21 11.47
C LEU A 40 31.83 -51.20 10.15
N LEU A 41 33.14 -51.32 10.23
CA LEU A 41 33.99 -51.47 9.01
C LEU A 41 33.65 -52.72 8.17
N LYS A 42 32.92 -53.70 8.74
CA LYS A 42 32.37 -54.83 7.99
C LYS A 42 31.11 -54.49 7.19
N ILE A 43 30.52 -53.32 7.45
CA ILE A 43 29.20 -52.92 6.90
C ILE A 43 29.38 -51.66 6.04
N THR A 44 30.34 -50.79 6.34
CA THR A 44 30.56 -49.49 5.67
C THR A 44 32.04 -49.12 5.67
N ASP A 45 32.46 -48.38 4.63
CA ASP A 45 33.82 -47.85 4.52
C ASP A 45 34.08 -46.66 5.48
N ASP A 46 33.01 -45.95 5.92
CA ASP A 46 33.08 -44.85 6.90
C ASP A 46 32.14 -45.08 8.08
N PRO A 47 32.60 -45.77 9.14
CA PRO A 47 31.83 -46.02 10.36
C PRO A 47 31.33 -44.74 11.07
N LEU A 48 32.09 -43.64 11.00
CA LEU A 48 31.73 -42.40 11.64
C LEU A 48 30.57 -41.72 10.91
N GLU A 49 30.62 -41.67 9.59
CA GLU A 49 29.54 -41.07 8.81
C GLU A 49 28.27 -41.93 8.87
N TYR A 50 28.41 -43.25 8.85
CA TYR A 50 27.28 -44.17 9.09
C TYR A 50 26.61 -43.90 10.45
N ALA A 51 27.43 -43.75 11.51
CA ALA A 51 26.89 -43.46 12.85
C ALA A 51 26.19 -42.07 12.92
N LYS A 52 26.70 -41.06 12.20
CA LYS A 52 26.02 -39.74 12.10
C LYS A 52 24.69 -39.84 11.33
N GLN A 53 24.68 -40.58 10.22
CA GLN A 53 23.50 -40.83 9.44
C GLN A 53 22.42 -41.52 10.28
N ARG A 54 22.81 -42.55 11.06
CA ARG A 54 21.89 -43.26 11.98
C ARG A 54 21.29 -42.33 13.03
N VAL A 55 22.06 -41.39 13.59
CA VAL A 55 21.54 -40.37 14.51
C VAL A 55 20.56 -39.45 13.82
N LYS A 56 20.82 -39.10 12.55
CA LYS A 56 19.92 -38.27 11.74
C LYS A 56 18.58 -38.97 11.50
N GLU A 57 18.62 -40.24 11.11
CA GLU A 57 17.41 -41.07 10.94
C GLU A 57 16.60 -41.19 12.22
N CYS A 58 17.25 -41.47 13.36
CA CYS A 58 16.59 -41.50 14.67
C CYS A 58 15.93 -40.15 15.03
N ASN A 59 16.59 -39.02 14.72
CA ASN A 59 16.01 -37.70 14.95
C ASN A 59 14.83 -37.41 14.01
N GLU A 60 14.87 -37.88 12.77
CA GLU A 60 13.78 -37.77 11.80
C GLU A 60 12.60 -38.66 12.22
N ASN A 61 12.85 -39.91 12.66
CA ASN A 61 11.82 -40.81 13.17
C ASN A 61 11.13 -40.25 14.42
N ILE A 62 11.87 -39.58 15.32
CA ILE A 62 11.26 -38.91 16.49
C ILE A 62 10.45 -37.67 16.06
N LYS A 63 10.90 -36.93 15.04
CA LYS A 63 10.10 -35.83 14.49
C LYS A 63 8.79 -36.34 13.87
N ASN A 64 8.80 -37.51 13.29
CA ASN A 64 7.66 -38.14 12.63
C ASN A 64 6.82 -39.03 13.57
N SER A 65 7.31 -39.33 14.80
CA SER A 65 6.53 -40.10 15.78
C SER A 65 5.29 -39.33 16.22
N LYS A 66 4.13 -39.96 16.17
CA LYS A 66 2.89 -39.42 16.74
C LYS A 66 3.12 -39.20 18.23
N VAL A 67 2.93 -37.94 18.69
CA VAL A 67 2.91 -37.62 20.12
C VAL A 67 1.49 -37.84 20.58
N GLU A 68 1.26 -38.79 21.46
CA GLU A 68 -0.03 -39.07 22.08
C GLU A 68 -0.15 -38.30 23.41
N TYR A 69 -1.24 -37.57 23.57
CA TYR A 69 -1.63 -36.91 24.80
C TYR A 69 -2.90 -37.55 25.32
N ASN A 70 -2.87 -38.05 26.59
CA ASN A 70 -4.07 -38.48 27.31
C ASN A 70 -4.61 -37.29 28.08
N ILE A 71 -5.79 -36.80 27.73
CA ILE A 71 -6.43 -35.64 28.36
C ILE A 71 -7.66 -36.12 29.12
N THR A 72 -7.69 -35.83 30.44
CA THR A 72 -8.91 -36.01 31.24
C THR A 72 -9.65 -34.66 31.24
N VAL A 73 -10.88 -34.63 30.74
CA VAL A 73 -11.73 -33.44 30.73
C VAL A 73 -12.73 -33.57 31.89
N ASN A 74 -12.71 -32.58 32.76
CA ASN A 74 -13.72 -32.43 33.80
C ASN A 74 -14.78 -31.42 33.31
N PHE A 75 -16.01 -31.88 33.11
CA PHE A 75 -17.11 -31.02 32.61
C PHE A 75 -17.63 -30.05 33.68
N ASP A 76 -17.24 -30.19 34.93
CA ASP A 76 -17.60 -29.28 36.01
C ASP A 76 -16.58 -28.12 36.18
N ASP A 77 -15.49 -28.13 35.41
CA ASP A 77 -14.49 -27.07 35.45
C ASP A 77 -15.08 -25.73 35.02
N LYS A 78 -14.91 -24.74 35.86
CA LYS A 78 -15.40 -23.38 35.61
C LYS A 78 -14.32 -22.52 34.99
N VAL A 79 -14.76 -21.57 34.12
CA VAL A 79 -13.84 -20.55 33.64
C VAL A 79 -13.26 -19.70 34.79
N VAL A 80 -11.99 -19.43 34.72
CA VAL A 80 -11.29 -18.63 35.73
C VAL A 80 -11.73 -17.18 35.64
N ASN A 81 -12.17 -16.63 36.78
CA ASN A 81 -12.53 -15.21 36.86
C ASN A 81 -11.24 -14.35 36.78
N GLN A 82 -11.11 -13.55 35.76
CA GLN A 82 -9.96 -12.66 35.51
C GLN A 82 -10.29 -11.17 35.61
N GLY A 83 -11.47 -10.79 36.13
CA GLY A 83 -11.87 -9.40 36.28
C GLY A 83 -13.38 -9.15 36.25
N ASN A 84 -13.77 -7.89 36.18
CA ASN A 84 -15.17 -7.45 36.26
C ASN A 84 -16.00 -7.72 35.01
N THR A 85 -15.37 -8.07 33.90
CA THR A 85 -16.02 -8.35 32.62
C THR A 85 -15.44 -9.58 31.96
N VAL A 86 -16.25 -10.33 31.20
CA VAL A 86 -15.79 -11.47 30.43
C VAL A 86 -14.79 -11.01 29.36
N SER A 87 -13.57 -11.53 29.37
CA SER A 87 -12.61 -11.27 28.30
C SER A 87 -13.01 -12.01 27.03
N LYS A 88 -12.88 -11.33 25.88
CA LYS A 88 -13.48 -11.74 24.61
C LYS A 88 -12.96 -13.06 24.03
N SER A 89 -11.73 -13.46 24.27
CA SER A 89 -11.19 -14.64 23.57
C SER A 89 -9.90 -15.14 24.19
N THR A 90 -9.80 -16.45 24.32
CA THR A 90 -8.55 -17.17 24.58
C THR A 90 -7.78 -17.48 23.29
N CYS A 91 -8.35 -17.15 22.11
CA CYS A 91 -7.73 -17.37 20.82
C CYS A 91 -6.58 -16.39 20.58
N LYS A 92 -5.50 -16.88 19.99
CA LYS A 92 -4.29 -16.13 19.65
C LYS A 92 -4.09 -16.15 18.16
N ASN A 93 -3.99 -14.98 17.53
CA ASN A 93 -3.68 -14.87 16.11
C ASN A 93 -2.25 -15.35 15.83
N THR A 94 -2.10 -16.18 14.81
CA THR A 94 -0.82 -16.68 14.27
C THR A 94 -0.59 -16.23 12.83
N GLY A 95 -1.57 -15.66 12.16
CA GLY A 95 -1.46 -15.16 10.79
C GLY A 95 -0.41 -14.06 10.65
N TYR A 96 -0.17 -13.28 11.71
CA TYR A 96 0.85 -12.26 11.69
C TYR A 96 2.28 -12.81 11.55
N PHE A 97 2.53 -14.10 11.72
CA PHE A 97 3.87 -14.68 11.52
C PHE A 97 4.36 -14.52 10.10
N TYR A 98 3.49 -14.61 9.09
CA TYR A 98 3.85 -14.32 7.71
C TYR A 98 4.23 -12.85 7.48
N LEU A 99 3.52 -11.93 8.13
CA LEU A 99 3.86 -10.50 8.10
C LEU A 99 5.19 -10.24 8.81
N LYS A 100 5.47 -10.97 9.89
CA LYS A 100 6.70 -10.86 10.65
C LYS A 100 7.93 -11.30 9.88
N GLU A 101 7.82 -12.34 9.04
CA GLU A 101 8.92 -12.74 8.16
C GLU A 101 9.35 -11.60 7.22
N LEU A 102 8.36 -10.88 6.64
CA LEU A 102 8.63 -9.71 5.81
C LEU A 102 9.18 -8.54 6.64
N TYR A 103 8.58 -8.27 7.80
CA TYR A 103 9.03 -7.23 8.71
C TYR A 103 10.49 -7.45 9.15
N SER A 104 10.86 -8.67 9.49
CA SER A 104 12.23 -9.05 9.85
C SER A 104 13.20 -8.90 8.68
N SER A 105 12.74 -9.28 7.46
CA SER A 105 13.55 -9.13 6.24
C SER A 105 13.82 -7.67 5.89
N LEU A 106 13.00 -6.73 6.38
CA LEU A 106 13.21 -5.29 6.23
C LEU A 106 14.24 -4.73 7.24
N GLY A 107 14.79 -5.52 8.16
CA GLY A 107 15.80 -5.08 9.13
C GLY A 107 15.33 -3.91 10.02
N ILE A 108 14.04 -3.83 10.31
CA ILE A 108 13.47 -2.72 11.09
C ILE A 108 13.99 -2.74 12.54
N SER A 109 14.29 -3.93 13.09
CA SER A 109 14.94 -4.06 14.39
C SER A 109 16.28 -3.33 14.43
N ASP A 110 17.13 -3.60 13.44
CA ASP A 110 18.48 -3.03 13.35
C ASP A 110 18.42 -1.49 13.21
N PHE A 111 17.40 -0.98 12.53
CA PHE A 111 17.15 0.47 12.45
C PHE A 111 16.88 1.06 13.84
N PHE A 112 15.97 0.47 14.61
CA PHE A 112 15.65 0.97 15.97
C PHE A 112 16.82 0.78 16.92
N ASP A 113 17.58 -0.31 16.83
CA ASP A 113 18.78 -0.52 17.64
C ASP A 113 19.82 0.58 17.36
N LYS A 114 19.98 1.00 16.10
CA LYS A 114 20.87 2.09 15.71
C LYS A 114 20.40 3.45 16.24
N VAL A 115 19.16 3.85 15.98
CA VAL A 115 18.66 5.19 16.35
C VAL A 115 18.41 5.37 17.85
N CYS A 116 18.23 4.27 18.56
CA CYS A 116 18.06 4.26 20.02
C CYS A 116 19.38 4.02 20.77
N SER A 117 20.48 3.76 20.06
CA SER A 117 21.81 3.55 20.66
C SER A 117 22.21 4.75 21.52
N GLY A 118 22.62 4.48 22.78
CA GLY A 118 22.99 5.53 23.74
C GLY A 118 21.82 6.25 24.42
N ARG A 119 20.57 5.97 24.04
CA ARG A 119 19.39 6.54 24.70
C ARG A 119 18.92 5.61 25.85
N LYS A 120 18.56 6.21 27.00
CA LYS A 120 17.95 5.47 28.12
C LYS A 120 16.45 5.25 27.84
N ILE A 121 16.10 4.16 27.18
CA ILE A 121 14.73 3.80 26.81
C ILE A 121 14.33 2.54 27.59
N ALA A 122 13.22 2.61 28.32
CA ALA A 122 12.73 1.51 29.17
C ALA A 122 11.83 0.50 28.42
N PHE A 123 11.39 0.83 27.19
CA PHE A 123 10.52 -0.02 26.35
C PHE A 123 11.27 -0.48 25.09
N ASN A 124 10.73 -1.46 24.39
CA ASN A 124 11.28 -1.94 23.13
C ASN A 124 10.58 -1.24 21.93
N PRO A 125 11.24 -0.29 21.23
CA PRO A 125 10.65 0.44 20.10
C PRO A 125 10.27 -0.47 18.94
N ASN A 126 11.10 -1.48 18.64
CA ASN A 126 10.84 -2.45 17.58
C ASN A 126 9.56 -3.27 17.87
N MET A 127 9.37 -3.73 19.11
CA MET A 127 8.16 -4.44 19.53
C MET A 127 6.91 -3.58 19.32
N ILE A 128 6.93 -2.31 19.73
CA ILE A 128 5.81 -1.39 19.58
C ILE A 128 5.50 -1.16 18.10
N ASN A 129 6.53 -0.87 17.29
CA ASN A 129 6.35 -0.68 15.84
C ASN A 129 5.74 -1.90 15.17
N MET A 130 6.27 -3.08 15.47
CA MET A 130 5.80 -4.36 14.93
C MET A 130 4.32 -4.59 15.25
N VAL A 131 3.93 -4.48 16.52
CA VAL A 131 2.54 -4.70 16.94
C VAL A 131 1.60 -3.66 16.33
N LEU A 132 1.96 -2.38 16.33
CA LEU A 132 1.13 -1.33 15.74
C LEU A 132 0.98 -1.50 14.23
N THR A 133 2.03 -1.94 13.55
CA THR A 133 2.01 -2.24 12.12
C THR A 133 1.10 -3.41 11.79
N PHE A 134 1.23 -4.52 12.51
CA PHE A 134 0.39 -5.71 12.26
C PHE A 134 -1.05 -5.49 12.66
N SER A 135 -1.31 -4.74 13.74
CA SER A 135 -2.67 -4.37 14.10
C SER A 135 -3.37 -3.55 13.02
N ARG A 136 -2.64 -2.76 12.21
CA ARG A 136 -3.25 -2.05 11.07
C ARG A 136 -3.80 -2.99 10.03
N ILE A 137 -3.18 -4.16 9.83
CA ILE A 137 -3.59 -5.15 8.84
C ILE A 137 -4.65 -6.10 9.41
N LEU A 138 -4.46 -6.55 10.66
CA LEU A 138 -5.22 -7.66 11.23
C LEU A 138 -6.38 -7.23 12.13
N ASP A 139 -6.24 -6.14 12.86
CA ASP A 139 -7.25 -5.64 13.82
C ASP A 139 -7.18 -4.10 13.85
N PRO A 140 -7.58 -3.44 12.73
CA PRO A 140 -7.43 -2.00 12.58
C PRO A 140 -8.29 -1.24 13.58
N GLY A 141 -7.66 -0.36 14.35
CA GLY A 141 -8.34 0.44 15.36
C GLY A 141 -7.46 1.56 15.91
N SER A 142 -7.90 2.20 17.00
CA SER A 142 -7.09 3.17 17.74
C SER A 142 -5.93 2.48 18.45
N LYS A 143 -4.88 3.23 18.83
CA LYS A 143 -3.78 2.66 19.63
C LYS A 143 -4.25 2.09 20.98
N MET A 144 -5.29 2.69 21.56
CA MET A 144 -5.95 2.16 22.76
C MET A 144 -6.68 0.84 22.50
N HIS A 145 -7.29 0.69 21.30
CA HIS A 145 -7.87 -0.59 20.87
C HIS A 145 -6.78 -1.66 20.75
N THR A 146 -5.68 -1.36 20.08
CA THR A 146 -4.52 -2.27 19.96
C THR A 146 -4.01 -2.70 21.33
N LEU A 147 -3.84 -1.75 22.28
CA LEU A 147 -3.38 -2.06 23.64
C LEU A 147 -4.32 -2.99 24.41
N LYS A 148 -5.63 -2.81 24.27
CA LYS A 148 -6.63 -3.70 24.87
C LYS A 148 -6.62 -5.11 24.27
N ASN A 149 -6.18 -5.23 23.02
CA ASN A 149 -6.20 -6.47 22.24
C ASN A 149 -4.80 -7.10 22.09
N LEU A 150 -3.77 -6.66 22.84
CA LEU A 150 -2.42 -7.22 22.77
C LEU A 150 -2.42 -8.74 22.99
N THR A 151 -3.26 -9.21 23.91
CA THR A 151 -3.42 -10.64 24.21
C THR A 151 -4.02 -11.44 23.05
N GLY A 152 -4.57 -10.82 22.05
CA GLY A 152 -5.06 -11.45 20.82
C GLY A 152 -3.96 -11.97 19.90
N PHE A 153 -2.73 -11.50 20.04
CA PHE A 153 -1.59 -12.03 19.29
C PHE A 153 -0.91 -13.18 20.05
N TYR A 154 -0.36 -14.14 19.29
CA TYR A 154 0.45 -15.19 19.89
C TYR A 154 1.85 -14.68 20.23
N GLY A 155 2.03 -14.07 21.39
CA GLY A 155 3.30 -13.47 21.81
C GLY A 155 3.18 -12.89 23.22
N ASP A 156 4.32 -12.45 23.75
CA ASP A 156 4.43 -11.81 25.06
C ASP A 156 4.73 -10.33 24.80
N PHE A 157 3.68 -9.52 24.60
CA PHE A 157 3.77 -8.09 24.34
C PHE A 157 3.36 -7.32 25.58
N ASP A 158 4.27 -6.48 26.08
CA ASP A 158 4.04 -5.66 27.27
C ASP A 158 4.62 -4.25 27.04
N PHE A 159 3.73 -3.28 26.88
CA PHE A 159 4.05 -1.86 26.79
C PHE A 159 2.80 -1.02 27.07
N SER A 160 3.03 0.14 27.65
CA SER A 160 1.96 1.08 28.03
C SER A 160 1.58 2.02 26.90
N HIS A 161 0.46 2.72 27.06
CA HIS A 161 0.08 3.82 26.16
C HIS A 161 1.13 4.94 26.14
N GLN A 162 1.76 5.22 27.28
CA GLN A 162 2.82 6.22 27.37
C GLN A 162 4.05 5.81 26.55
N ASP A 163 4.38 4.52 26.51
CA ASP A 163 5.49 4.01 25.69
C ASP A 163 5.17 4.12 24.21
N VAL A 164 3.92 3.87 23.81
CA VAL A 164 3.46 4.11 22.44
C VAL A 164 3.65 5.59 22.04
N LEU A 165 3.28 6.54 22.89
CA LEU A 165 3.42 7.96 22.60
C LEU A 165 4.90 8.38 22.47
N ARG A 166 5.77 7.89 23.36
CA ARG A 166 7.23 8.12 23.28
C ARG A 166 7.85 7.47 22.05
N PHE A 167 7.41 6.27 21.72
CA PHE A 167 7.82 5.59 20.49
C PHE A 167 7.45 6.41 19.25
N MET A 168 6.24 6.98 19.20
CA MET A 168 5.80 7.80 18.07
C MET A 168 6.66 9.08 17.93
N ASP A 169 7.10 9.66 19.04
CA ASP A 169 8.00 10.80 19.02
C ASP A 169 9.38 10.40 18.43
N ILE A 170 9.95 9.24 18.83
CA ILE A 170 11.20 8.68 18.26
C ILE A 170 11.04 8.39 16.76
N LEU A 171 9.91 7.83 16.36
CA LEU A 171 9.67 7.47 14.96
C LEU A 171 9.60 8.70 14.06
N GLU A 172 8.99 9.77 14.53
CA GLU A 172 8.89 11.03 13.77
C GLU A 172 10.22 11.78 13.72
N GLU A 173 11.00 11.80 14.81
CA GLU A 173 12.36 12.36 14.82
C GLU A 173 13.25 11.75 13.72
N ASN A 174 13.00 10.51 13.32
CA ASN A 174 13.76 9.79 12.30
C ASN A 174 12.95 9.53 11.02
N TYR A 175 12.04 10.43 10.67
CA TYR A 175 11.06 10.25 9.59
C TYR A 175 11.70 9.93 8.23
N ASP A 176 12.63 10.77 7.79
CA ASP A 176 13.26 10.65 6.45
C ASP A 176 14.24 9.45 6.42
N GLU A 177 14.98 9.20 7.50
CA GLU A 177 15.89 8.05 7.66
C GLU A 177 15.12 6.72 7.67
N TYR A 178 13.96 6.69 8.33
CA TYR A 178 13.13 5.49 8.37
C TYR A 178 12.55 5.15 6.99
N LEU A 179 12.07 6.15 6.24
CA LEU A 179 11.60 5.94 4.87
C LEU A 179 12.74 5.44 3.95
N SER A 180 13.94 6.02 4.07
CA SER A 180 15.12 5.60 3.31
C SER A 180 15.50 4.15 3.65
N HIS A 181 15.54 3.80 4.95
CA HIS A 181 15.80 2.43 5.41
C HIS A 181 14.78 1.43 4.84
N LEU A 182 13.50 1.76 4.89
CA LEU A 182 12.44 0.89 4.35
C LEU A 182 12.58 0.69 2.84
N PHE A 183 12.92 1.74 2.09
CA PHE A 183 13.16 1.65 0.65
C PHE A 183 14.36 0.73 0.35
N GLU A 184 15.52 0.99 0.94
CA GLU A 184 16.76 0.23 0.74
C GLU A 184 16.58 -1.25 1.11
N SER A 185 15.97 -1.51 2.26
CA SER A 185 15.71 -2.86 2.74
C SER A 185 14.69 -3.60 1.86
N SER A 186 13.65 -2.91 1.38
CA SER A 186 12.66 -3.52 0.48
C SER A 186 13.28 -3.95 -0.86
N ASN A 187 14.34 -3.26 -1.32
CA ASN A 187 15.12 -3.67 -2.50
C ASN A 187 15.85 -5.02 -2.31
N LYS A 188 16.24 -5.32 -1.06
CA LYS A 188 16.87 -6.61 -0.70
C LYS A 188 15.82 -7.74 -0.62
N VAL A 189 14.59 -7.41 -0.22
CA VAL A 189 13.47 -8.37 -0.12
C VAL A 189 12.92 -8.74 -1.50
N ILE A 190 12.81 -7.74 -2.38
CA ILE A 190 12.33 -7.91 -3.75
C ILE A 190 12.96 -6.83 -4.64
N LYS A 191 13.49 -7.23 -5.82
CA LYS A 191 14.01 -6.25 -6.79
C LYS A 191 12.90 -5.27 -7.18
N ARG A 192 13.04 -3.99 -6.78
CA ARG A 192 12.07 -2.92 -7.03
C ARG A 192 12.17 -2.43 -8.47
N ASN A 193 11.02 -2.16 -9.08
CA ASN A 193 10.95 -1.59 -10.42
C ASN A 193 10.69 -0.09 -10.36
N THR A 194 11.74 0.69 -10.14
CA THR A 194 11.70 2.14 -9.98
C THR A 194 11.79 2.92 -11.30
N ASN A 195 11.76 2.25 -12.46
CA ASN A 195 11.79 2.93 -13.77
C ASN A 195 10.59 3.86 -13.96
N VAL A 196 9.46 3.56 -13.34
CA VAL A 196 8.27 4.43 -13.29
C VAL A 196 7.91 4.68 -11.84
N CYS A 197 7.79 5.96 -11.47
CA CYS A 197 7.35 6.40 -10.17
C CYS A 197 6.00 7.08 -10.27
N TYR A 198 4.96 6.43 -9.76
CA TYR A 198 3.61 6.98 -9.68
C TYR A 198 3.49 7.88 -8.47
N PHE A 199 2.90 9.06 -8.64
CA PHE A 199 2.61 9.98 -7.55
C PHE A 199 1.15 10.39 -7.55
N ASP A 200 0.51 10.34 -6.39
CA ASP A 200 -0.82 10.85 -6.19
C ASP A 200 -1.00 11.33 -4.74
N CYS A 201 -2.01 12.18 -4.51
CA CYS A 201 -2.35 12.73 -3.22
C CYS A 201 -3.76 12.32 -2.79
N THR A 202 -3.92 12.11 -1.50
CA THR A 202 -5.24 11.95 -0.89
C THR A 202 -5.31 12.73 0.41
N ASN A 203 -6.52 12.89 0.97
CA ASN A 203 -6.66 13.54 2.25
C ASN A 203 -7.30 12.63 3.30
N PHE A 204 -7.00 12.94 4.57
CA PHE A 204 -7.54 12.28 5.74
C PHE A 204 -8.15 13.31 6.67
N TYR A 205 -9.38 13.07 7.12
CA TYR A 205 -10.09 13.94 8.04
C TYR A 205 -9.82 13.56 9.50
N PHE A 206 -10.04 14.53 10.37
CA PHE A 206 -9.85 14.41 11.81
C PHE A 206 -11.15 14.67 12.55
N GLU A 207 -11.37 13.95 13.64
CA GLU A 207 -12.47 14.21 14.57
C GLU A 207 -12.10 15.41 15.49
N LYS A 208 -11.93 16.57 14.88
CA LYS A 208 -11.62 17.84 15.53
C LYS A 208 -12.34 18.95 14.75
N GLU A 209 -12.87 19.94 15.45
CA GLU A 209 -13.60 21.07 14.85
C GLU A 209 -12.72 22.29 14.56
N SER A 210 -11.52 22.37 15.18
CA SER A 210 -10.61 23.50 15.00
C SER A 210 -9.38 23.10 14.16
N GLU A 211 -8.92 23.99 13.31
CA GLU A 211 -7.63 23.85 12.62
C GLU A 211 -6.47 24.23 13.52
N ASP A 212 -5.25 23.88 13.08
CA ASP A 212 -4.03 24.30 13.76
C ASP A 212 -3.70 25.76 13.37
N GLU A 213 -3.10 26.50 14.30
CA GLU A 213 -2.66 27.87 14.06
C GLU A 213 -1.43 27.89 13.14
N ASP A 214 -1.30 28.97 12.37
CA ASP A 214 -0.11 29.26 11.58
C ASP A 214 0.86 30.08 12.46
N VAL A 215 2.15 29.76 12.37
CA VAL A 215 3.21 30.44 13.13
C VAL A 215 4.20 31.07 12.17
N TYR A 216 4.70 32.27 12.46
CA TYR A 216 5.79 32.87 11.71
C TYR A 216 7.12 32.44 12.31
N ASP A 217 8.03 31.97 11.47
CA ASP A 217 9.41 31.70 11.88
C ASP A 217 10.07 33.03 12.31
N GLU A 218 10.59 33.07 13.53
CA GLU A 218 11.13 34.29 14.12
C GLU A 218 12.42 34.79 13.41
N ILE A 219 13.15 33.87 12.73
CA ILE A 219 14.43 34.17 12.08
C ILE A 219 14.21 34.54 10.61
N THR A 220 13.42 33.72 9.87
CA THR A 220 13.22 33.89 8.43
C THR A 220 12.02 34.76 8.08
N GLY A 221 11.10 34.96 9.01
CA GLY A 221 9.81 35.63 8.80
C GLY A 221 8.88 34.87 7.89
N GLU A 222 9.17 33.61 7.58
CA GLU A 222 8.34 32.77 6.74
C GLU A 222 7.16 32.20 7.53
N LEU A 223 6.02 32.05 6.84
CA LEU A 223 4.83 31.48 7.43
C LEU A 223 4.95 29.94 7.47
N ILE A 224 5.02 29.38 8.68
CA ILE A 224 4.89 27.95 8.93
C ILE A 224 3.42 27.63 9.15
N LYS A 225 2.81 26.96 8.19
CA LYS A 225 1.40 26.57 8.29
C LYS A 225 1.22 25.43 9.27
N GLY A 226 0.18 25.50 10.08
CA GLY A 226 -0.29 24.36 10.86
C GLY A 226 -0.69 23.19 9.95
N LEU A 227 -0.55 21.96 10.43
CA LEU A 227 -0.76 20.76 9.62
C LEU A 227 -2.25 20.49 9.37
N LEU A 228 -3.06 20.58 10.43
CA LEU A 228 -4.51 20.38 10.35
C LEU A 228 -5.17 21.67 9.85
N LYS A 229 -5.66 21.65 8.62
CA LYS A 229 -6.32 22.80 8.01
C LYS A 229 -7.61 22.41 7.32
N TYR A 230 -8.57 23.35 7.29
CA TYR A 230 -9.72 23.20 6.40
C TYR A 230 -9.26 23.26 4.95
N GLY A 231 -9.77 22.32 4.14
CA GLY A 231 -9.42 22.17 2.74
C GLY A 231 -10.52 21.48 1.96
N VAL A 232 -10.27 21.21 0.69
CA VAL A 232 -11.22 20.47 -0.17
C VAL A 232 -11.19 19.01 0.22
N SER A 233 -12.12 18.61 1.09
CA SER A 233 -12.29 17.21 1.50
C SER A 233 -12.79 16.36 0.33
N LYS A 234 -12.04 15.34 -0.08
CA LYS A 234 -12.48 14.34 -1.08
C LYS A 234 -13.69 13.51 -0.59
N GLU A 235 -14.03 13.60 0.70
CA GLU A 235 -15.15 12.91 1.35
C GLU A 235 -16.29 13.84 1.73
N HIS A 236 -16.20 15.11 1.34
CA HIS A 236 -17.20 16.15 1.65
C HIS A 236 -17.48 16.31 3.17
N ARG A 237 -16.46 16.06 4.00
CA ARG A 237 -16.52 16.27 5.45
C ARG A 237 -16.18 17.71 5.81
N PRO A 238 -16.88 18.30 6.81
CA PRO A 238 -16.58 19.67 7.26
C PRO A 238 -15.35 19.78 8.17
N ASN A 239 -14.73 18.68 8.51
CA ASN A 239 -13.61 18.59 9.45
C ASN A 239 -12.30 19.05 8.81
N PRO A 240 -11.32 19.53 9.62
CA PRO A 240 -9.96 19.73 9.16
C PRO A 240 -9.34 18.44 8.62
N ILE A 241 -8.48 18.60 7.64
CA ILE A 241 -7.81 17.49 6.93
C ILE A 241 -6.30 17.68 6.94
N VAL A 242 -5.58 16.60 6.66
CA VAL A 242 -4.20 16.61 6.17
C VAL A 242 -4.16 16.00 4.78
N GLN A 243 -3.17 16.38 3.99
CA GLN A 243 -2.90 15.77 2.69
C GLN A 243 -1.74 14.79 2.82
N MET A 244 -1.93 13.59 2.28
CA MET A 244 -0.89 12.58 2.13
C MET A 244 -0.54 12.43 0.66
N GLY A 245 0.71 12.71 0.29
CA GLY A 245 1.27 12.32 -0.99
C GLY A 245 1.97 10.98 -0.86
N LEU A 246 1.78 10.11 -1.84
CA LEU A 246 2.39 8.78 -1.89
C LEU A 246 3.13 8.59 -3.21
N PHE A 247 4.37 8.13 -3.15
CA PHE A 247 5.10 7.58 -4.29
C PHE A 247 5.05 6.05 -4.27
N MET A 248 4.90 5.48 -5.45
CA MET A 248 4.79 4.04 -5.68
C MET A 248 5.61 3.64 -6.91
N ASP A 249 6.22 2.46 -6.90
CA ASP A 249 6.93 1.92 -8.07
C ASP A 249 5.99 1.28 -9.10
N ALA A 250 6.56 0.78 -10.20
CA ALA A 250 5.80 0.14 -11.28
C ALA A 250 5.06 -1.13 -10.86
N ASP A 251 5.50 -1.79 -9.79
CA ASP A 251 4.86 -3.01 -9.26
C ASP A 251 3.72 -2.69 -8.27
N GLY A 252 3.56 -1.44 -7.86
CA GLY A 252 2.54 -1.01 -6.91
C GLY A 252 3.01 -1.01 -5.46
N ILE A 253 4.31 -1.07 -5.23
CA ILE A 253 4.89 -1.06 -3.89
C ILE A 253 5.25 0.38 -3.51
N PRO A 254 4.88 0.86 -2.30
CA PRO A 254 5.22 2.20 -1.83
C PRO A 254 6.73 2.48 -1.85
N LEU A 255 7.12 3.68 -2.29
CA LEU A 255 8.51 4.16 -2.33
C LEU A 255 8.79 5.18 -1.25
N SER A 256 7.90 6.14 -1.10
CA SER A 256 8.01 7.25 -0.15
C SER A 256 6.65 7.90 0.06
N MET A 257 6.53 8.68 1.12
CA MET A 257 5.34 9.49 1.38
C MET A 257 5.70 10.86 1.94
N CYS A 258 4.74 11.79 1.85
CA CYS A 258 4.80 13.07 2.55
C CYS A 258 3.45 13.41 3.15
N ILE A 259 3.46 14.18 4.24
CA ILE A 259 2.26 14.71 4.89
C ILE A 259 2.35 16.24 4.83
N ASN A 260 1.30 16.87 4.31
CA ASN A 260 1.25 18.31 4.06
C ASN A 260 -0.01 18.92 4.69
N PRO A 261 -0.02 20.24 4.94
CA PRO A 261 -1.20 20.94 5.41
C PRO A 261 -2.44 20.71 4.53
N GLY A 262 -3.59 20.55 5.18
CA GLY A 262 -4.85 20.27 4.47
C GLY A 262 -5.31 21.37 3.52
N SER A 263 -4.88 22.60 3.72
CA SER A 263 -5.18 23.76 2.86
C SER A 263 -4.23 23.92 1.67
N ASP A 264 -3.14 23.15 1.62
CA ASP A 264 -2.14 23.31 0.56
C ASP A 264 -2.68 22.81 -0.79
N ASN A 265 -2.20 23.47 -1.84
CA ASN A 265 -2.50 23.00 -3.18
C ASN A 265 -1.66 21.74 -3.47
N GLU A 266 -2.33 20.61 -3.74
CA GLU A 266 -1.67 19.33 -4.05
C GLU A 266 -0.55 19.47 -5.10
N SER A 267 -0.71 20.38 -6.07
CA SER A 267 0.28 20.61 -7.11
C SER A 267 1.61 21.20 -6.59
N LEU A 268 1.62 21.91 -5.47
CA LEU A 268 2.84 22.46 -4.86
C LEU A 268 3.64 21.41 -4.08
N CYS A 269 3.01 20.32 -3.68
CA CYS A 269 3.62 19.26 -2.89
C CYS A 269 4.45 18.29 -3.75
N ALA A 270 4.16 18.17 -5.05
CA ALA A 270 4.74 17.15 -5.94
C ALA A 270 6.26 17.29 -6.07
N VAL A 271 6.76 18.47 -6.48
CA VAL A 271 8.20 18.68 -6.70
C VAL A 271 9.03 18.55 -5.42
N PRO A 272 8.65 19.15 -4.26
CA PRO A 272 9.36 18.93 -3.00
C PRO A 272 9.40 17.46 -2.57
N ALA A 273 8.29 16.73 -2.69
CA ALA A 273 8.21 15.32 -2.36
C ALA A 273 9.07 14.46 -3.30
N GLU A 274 9.06 14.76 -4.61
CA GLU A 274 9.90 14.08 -5.60
C GLU A 274 11.39 14.32 -5.31
N LYS A 275 11.79 15.54 -4.97
CA LYS A 275 13.17 15.85 -4.58
C LYS A 275 13.64 15.04 -3.37
N LYS A 276 12.78 14.84 -2.37
CA LYS A 276 13.09 14.01 -1.20
C LYS A 276 13.25 12.54 -1.59
N MET A 277 12.31 12.00 -2.36
CA MET A 277 12.34 10.62 -2.84
C MET A 277 13.61 10.34 -3.67
N LEU A 278 13.98 11.24 -4.58
CA LEU A 278 15.15 11.09 -5.44
C LEU A 278 16.50 11.06 -4.68
N LYS A 279 16.55 11.56 -3.44
CA LYS A 279 17.75 11.42 -2.58
C LYS A 279 18.01 9.98 -2.17
N MET A 280 16.98 9.14 -2.15
CA MET A 280 17.07 7.72 -1.79
C MET A 280 17.51 6.83 -2.97
N PHE A 281 17.53 7.36 -4.21
CA PHE A 281 17.82 6.61 -5.41
C PHE A 281 19.25 6.83 -5.89
N GLU A 282 19.97 5.75 -6.19
CA GLU A 282 21.25 5.79 -6.89
C GLU A 282 21.05 6.22 -8.34
N ASN A 283 20.12 5.57 -9.05
CA ASN A 283 19.71 5.95 -10.41
C ASN A 283 18.51 6.88 -10.37
N LYS A 284 18.71 8.09 -10.90
CA LYS A 284 17.67 9.13 -10.97
C LYS A 284 16.97 9.19 -12.34
N ASP A 285 17.25 8.25 -13.23
CA ASP A 285 16.56 8.15 -14.53
C ASP A 285 15.23 7.42 -14.35
N ILE A 286 14.20 8.19 -14.05
CA ILE A 286 12.84 7.72 -13.77
C ILE A 286 11.83 8.37 -14.70
N ILE A 287 10.71 7.70 -14.89
CA ILE A 287 9.50 8.27 -15.50
C ILE A 287 8.55 8.67 -14.37
N TYR A 288 8.34 9.97 -14.19
CA TYR A 288 7.32 10.48 -13.26
C TYR A 288 5.93 10.29 -13.86
N CYS A 289 5.01 9.69 -13.13
CA CYS A 289 3.63 9.47 -13.60
C CYS A 289 2.60 9.98 -12.59
N SER A 290 1.68 10.83 -13.04
CA SER A 290 0.62 11.38 -12.18
C SER A 290 -0.66 11.72 -12.94
N ASP A 291 -1.68 12.16 -12.19
CA ASP A 291 -2.90 12.71 -12.75
C ASP A 291 -2.72 14.14 -13.31
N ALA A 292 -3.81 14.72 -13.84
CA ALA A 292 -3.80 16.06 -14.42
C ALA A 292 -3.63 17.18 -13.38
N GLY A 293 -3.94 16.93 -12.11
CA GLY A 293 -3.81 17.89 -11.02
C GLY A 293 -2.37 18.06 -10.57
N LEU A 294 -1.62 16.96 -10.59
CA LEU A 294 -0.23 16.88 -10.14
C LEU A 294 0.78 16.99 -11.30
N GLY A 295 0.33 16.73 -12.54
CA GLY A 295 1.13 16.87 -13.77
C GLY A 295 1.07 18.27 -14.37
N TYR A 296 1.22 19.31 -13.56
CA TYR A 296 1.12 20.70 -14.02
C TYR A 296 2.50 21.29 -14.39
N ASN A 297 2.57 22.60 -14.60
CA ASN A 297 3.71 23.32 -15.15
C ASN A 297 5.06 22.96 -14.49
N ASP A 298 5.17 23.17 -13.17
CA ASP A 298 6.45 23.07 -12.47
C ASP A 298 6.94 21.63 -12.39
N THR A 299 6.03 20.66 -12.28
CA THR A 299 6.38 19.23 -12.28
C THR A 299 6.95 18.78 -13.63
N ARG A 300 6.33 19.22 -14.74
CA ARG A 300 6.82 18.89 -16.09
C ARG A 300 8.19 19.53 -16.35
N LEU A 301 8.34 20.83 -16.03
CA LEU A 301 9.60 21.56 -16.18
C LEU A 301 10.71 21.00 -15.30
N PHE A 302 10.40 20.63 -14.06
CA PHE A 302 11.37 20.04 -13.14
C PHE A 302 11.91 18.71 -13.66
N ASN A 303 11.03 17.85 -14.15
CA ASN A 303 11.46 16.56 -14.70
C ASN A 303 12.29 16.74 -15.98
N ASP A 304 11.82 17.55 -16.90
CA ASP A 304 12.52 17.80 -18.17
C ASP A 304 13.88 18.48 -17.98
N PHE A 305 13.94 19.52 -17.14
CA PHE A 305 15.20 20.24 -16.83
C PHE A 305 16.26 19.32 -16.24
N CYS A 306 15.86 18.32 -15.45
CA CYS A 306 16.77 17.32 -14.87
C CYS A 306 17.00 16.10 -15.78
N GLY A 307 16.59 16.15 -17.03
CA GLY A 307 16.74 15.07 -18.02
C GLY A 307 15.82 13.87 -17.78
N ARG A 308 14.90 13.97 -16.81
CA ARG A 308 13.93 12.90 -16.51
C ARG A 308 12.73 12.95 -17.44
N LYS A 309 12.00 11.85 -17.45
CA LYS A 309 10.80 11.66 -18.25
C LYS A 309 9.54 11.84 -17.41
N PHE A 310 8.43 12.20 -18.07
CA PHE A 310 7.13 12.22 -17.40
C PHE A 310 6.02 11.66 -18.30
N VAL A 311 4.99 11.13 -17.67
CA VAL A 311 3.73 10.68 -18.28
C VAL A 311 2.60 11.18 -17.39
N VAL A 312 1.83 12.15 -17.86
CA VAL A 312 0.81 12.81 -17.03
C VAL A 312 -0.51 12.93 -17.78
N THR A 313 -1.64 12.78 -17.09
CA THR A 313 -2.95 13.00 -17.70
C THR A 313 -3.08 14.46 -18.17
N GLN A 314 -3.60 14.66 -19.38
CA GLN A 314 -3.86 15.98 -19.95
C GLN A 314 -5.35 16.21 -20.16
N SER A 315 -5.89 17.27 -19.56
CA SER A 315 -7.29 17.65 -19.79
C SER A 315 -7.48 18.24 -21.19
N ILE A 316 -8.24 17.56 -22.06
CA ILE A 316 -8.58 18.04 -23.41
C ILE A 316 -9.41 19.33 -23.35
N LYS A 317 -10.28 19.47 -22.36
CA LYS A 317 -11.13 20.67 -22.18
C LYS A 317 -10.31 21.94 -21.96
N LYS A 318 -9.07 21.83 -21.45
CA LYS A 318 -8.17 22.96 -21.18
C LYS A 318 -7.28 23.34 -22.36
N LEU A 319 -7.20 22.51 -23.39
CA LEU A 319 -6.41 22.80 -24.60
C LEU A 319 -6.92 24.06 -25.32
N ASN A 320 -6.03 24.76 -26.03
CA ASN A 320 -6.43 25.85 -26.91
C ASN A 320 -7.30 25.36 -28.09
N SER A 321 -7.87 26.27 -28.84
CA SER A 321 -8.80 25.94 -29.96
C SER A 321 -8.14 25.11 -31.06
N ILE A 322 -6.89 25.41 -31.40
CA ILE A 322 -6.13 24.71 -32.46
C ILE A 322 -5.89 23.24 -32.06
N LEU A 323 -5.42 23.02 -30.85
CA LEU A 323 -5.21 21.65 -30.35
C LEU A 323 -6.52 20.88 -30.21
N LYS A 324 -7.61 21.53 -29.78
CA LYS A 324 -8.94 20.89 -29.78
C LYS A 324 -9.39 20.47 -31.15
N GLN A 325 -9.20 21.31 -32.17
CA GLN A 325 -9.49 20.95 -33.55
C GLN A 325 -8.64 19.76 -34.02
N ALA A 326 -7.33 19.75 -33.66
CA ALA A 326 -6.45 18.63 -33.94
C ALA A 326 -6.90 17.33 -33.26
N VAL A 327 -7.44 17.41 -32.03
CA VAL A 327 -8.01 16.25 -31.31
C VAL A 327 -9.23 15.68 -32.05
N PHE A 328 -10.15 16.54 -32.48
CA PHE A 328 -11.43 16.11 -33.07
C PHE A 328 -11.39 15.80 -34.56
N ASN A 329 -10.33 16.17 -35.26
CA ASN A 329 -10.21 15.81 -36.68
C ASN A 329 -9.87 14.30 -36.82
N ASP A 330 -10.21 13.74 -37.99
CA ASP A 330 -10.08 12.30 -38.27
C ASP A 330 -8.66 11.86 -38.69
N TYR A 331 -7.72 12.78 -38.85
CA TYR A 331 -6.36 12.46 -39.32
C TYR A 331 -5.51 11.79 -38.27
N ASP A 332 -4.63 10.87 -38.71
CA ASP A 332 -3.54 10.23 -37.97
C ASP A 332 -3.96 9.31 -36.80
N TYR A 333 -5.24 8.99 -36.67
CA TYR A 333 -5.66 7.96 -35.73
C TYR A 333 -5.21 6.58 -36.16
N ARG A 334 -4.82 5.75 -35.17
CA ARG A 334 -4.40 4.36 -35.35
C ARG A 334 -5.13 3.45 -34.35
N PHE A 335 -5.41 2.21 -34.76
CA PHE A 335 -5.96 1.20 -33.86
C PHE A 335 -4.91 0.73 -32.85
N SER A 336 -5.30 0.60 -31.57
CA SER A 336 -4.42 0.12 -30.50
C SER A 336 -3.97 -1.34 -30.67
N GLN A 337 -4.75 -2.16 -31.38
CA GLN A 337 -4.50 -3.58 -31.57
C GLN A 337 -3.40 -3.89 -32.58
N ASP A 338 -3.34 -3.15 -33.68
CA ASP A 338 -2.46 -3.47 -34.79
C ASP A 338 -1.72 -2.26 -35.39
N GLY A 339 -1.96 -1.04 -34.86
CA GLY A 339 -1.33 0.19 -35.33
C GLY A 339 -1.76 0.67 -36.71
N LYS A 340 -2.76 0.02 -37.35
CA LYS A 340 -3.27 0.43 -38.66
C LYS A 340 -4.00 1.75 -38.57
N PRO A 341 -4.03 2.51 -39.71
CA PRO A 341 -4.83 3.73 -39.78
C PRO A 341 -6.29 3.47 -39.40
N ALA A 342 -6.85 4.39 -38.64
CA ALA A 342 -8.22 4.31 -38.14
C ALA A 342 -8.94 5.63 -38.36
N SER A 343 -10.25 5.57 -38.61
CA SER A 343 -11.14 6.72 -38.68
C SER A 343 -11.88 6.89 -37.34
N LEU A 344 -11.86 8.09 -36.81
CA LEU A 344 -12.62 8.47 -35.62
C LEU A 344 -14.13 8.37 -35.88
N GLU A 345 -14.59 8.75 -37.11
CA GLU A 345 -15.99 8.66 -37.48
C GLU A 345 -16.45 7.21 -37.55
N THR A 346 -15.66 6.35 -38.19
CA THR A 346 -15.94 4.92 -38.24
C THR A 346 -15.97 4.34 -36.82
N MET A 347 -15.04 4.75 -35.94
CA MET A 347 -14.98 4.29 -34.57
C MET A 347 -16.20 4.72 -33.72
N LYS A 348 -16.83 5.85 -34.05
CA LYS A 348 -18.08 6.30 -33.43
C LYS A 348 -19.32 5.56 -33.92
N THR A 349 -19.31 5.06 -35.17
CA THR A 349 -20.52 4.58 -35.88
C THR A 349 -20.54 3.10 -36.21
N PHE A 350 -19.41 2.34 -36.08
CA PHE A 350 -19.36 0.92 -36.44
C PHE A 350 -20.44 0.08 -35.72
N ASP A 351 -20.93 -0.93 -36.41
CA ASP A 351 -21.91 -1.86 -35.84
C ASP A 351 -21.26 -2.79 -34.81
N ARG A 352 -21.59 -2.56 -33.53
CA ARG A 352 -21.08 -3.34 -32.40
C ARG A 352 -21.72 -4.73 -32.23
N THR A 353 -22.80 -5.02 -32.95
CA THR A 353 -23.47 -6.33 -32.89
C THR A 353 -22.67 -7.39 -33.65
N LEU A 354 -21.85 -6.97 -34.62
CA LEU A 354 -20.99 -7.86 -35.38
C LEU A 354 -19.82 -8.35 -34.53
N LYS A 355 -19.66 -9.67 -34.45
CA LYS A 355 -18.60 -10.32 -33.65
C LYS A 355 -17.20 -9.86 -34.03
N GLU A 356 -16.94 -9.61 -35.33
CA GLU A 356 -15.68 -9.14 -35.86
C GLU A 356 -15.29 -7.74 -35.34
N ASN A 357 -16.28 -6.91 -35.01
CA ASN A 357 -16.08 -5.57 -34.48
C ASN A 357 -15.84 -5.53 -32.95
N ARG A 358 -16.01 -6.65 -32.25
CA ARG A 358 -15.85 -6.69 -30.80
C ARG A 358 -14.46 -6.24 -30.34
N LYS A 359 -13.40 -6.64 -31.04
CA LYS A 359 -12.02 -6.25 -30.75
C LYS A 359 -11.82 -4.72 -30.80
N TYR A 360 -12.51 -4.04 -31.73
CA TYR A 360 -12.45 -2.57 -31.84
C TYR A 360 -13.28 -1.89 -30.76
N TYR A 361 -14.41 -2.48 -30.38
CA TYR A 361 -15.24 -1.97 -29.28
C TYR A 361 -14.54 -2.07 -27.92
N ASP A 362 -13.83 -3.16 -27.66
CA ASP A 362 -13.08 -3.35 -26.42
C ASP A 362 -11.74 -2.59 -26.41
N GLY A 363 -11.26 -2.15 -27.55
CA GLY A 363 -10.04 -1.38 -27.74
C GLY A 363 -10.27 0.13 -27.80
N TYR A 364 -9.26 0.82 -28.31
CA TYR A 364 -9.28 2.27 -28.55
C TYR A 364 -8.47 2.61 -29.81
N ILE A 365 -8.69 3.81 -30.32
CA ILE A 365 -7.82 4.42 -31.32
C ILE A 365 -7.01 5.53 -30.66
N TYR A 366 -5.83 5.82 -31.20
CA TYR A 366 -4.93 6.83 -30.65
C TYR A 366 -4.24 7.64 -31.75
N LYS A 367 -3.80 8.85 -31.39
CA LYS A 367 -2.87 9.66 -32.18
C LYS A 367 -1.96 10.49 -31.29
N SER A 368 -0.84 10.95 -31.85
CA SER A 368 0.16 11.78 -31.19
C SER A 368 0.21 13.18 -31.79
N ILE A 369 0.16 14.21 -30.94
CA ILE A 369 0.17 15.61 -31.34
C ILE A 369 1.35 16.30 -30.66
N PRO A 370 2.36 16.82 -31.39
CA PRO A 370 3.48 17.55 -30.79
C PRO A 370 3.01 18.91 -30.25
N VAL A 371 3.53 19.33 -29.11
CA VAL A 371 3.20 20.60 -28.44
C VAL A 371 4.43 21.13 -27.71
N ASP A 372 4.78 22.40 -27.96
CA ASP A 372 5.92 23.03 -27.31
C ASP A 372 5.52 24.09 -26.27
N LYS A 373 4.38 24.75 -26.43
CA LYS A 373 3.94 25.83 -25.54
C LYS A 373 3.05 25.30 -24.41
N LEU A 374 3.48 25.50 -23.17
CA LEU A 374 2.70 25.06 -21.99
C LEU A 374 1.35 25.77 -21.88
N VAL A 375 1.27 27.03 -22.33
CA VAL A 375 0.01 27.80 -22.33
C VAL A 375 -1.06 27.16 -23.22
N ASP A 376 -0.66 26.51 -24.31
CA ASP A 376 -1.58 25.86 -25.25
C ASP A 376 -2.28 24.64 -24.63
N LEU A 377 -1.66 24.07 -23.59
CA LEU A 377 -2.20 22.98 -22.76
C LEU A 377 -3.11 23.47 -21.64
N GLY A 378 -3.30 24.78 -21.49
CA GLY A 378 -4.03 25.39 -20.39
C GLY A 378 -3.33 25.26 -19.05
N LEU A 379 -2.01 25.22 -19.05
CA LEU A 379 -1.22 25.14 -17.83
C LEU A 379 -0.98 26.52 -17.21
N PHE A 380 -0.87 26.53 -15.89
CA PHE A 380 -0.66 27.73 -15.07
C PHE A 380 0.55 27.53 -14.15
N GLU A 381 1.28 28.62 -13.88
CA GLU A 381 2.25 28.73 -12.80
C GLU A 381 1.52 29.14 -11.54
N VAL A 382 1.87 28.53 -10.40
CA VAL A 382 1.36 28.94 -9.10
C VAL A 382 2.43 29.79 -8.42
N LYS A 383 2.21 31.10 -8.37
CA LYS A 383 3.08 32.01 -7.63
C LYS A 383 2.66 32.06 -6.17
N GLN A 384 3.57 31.72 -5.27
CA GLN A 384 3.39 31.85 -3.83
C GLN A 384 4.03 33.15 -3.35
N TYR A 385 3.30 33.91 -2.55
CA TYR A 385 3.78 35.15 -1.92
C TYR A 385 4.25 34.86 -0.49
N LYS A 386 5.11 35.74 0.07
CA LYS A 386 5.63 35.63 1.44
C LYS A 386 4.54 35.49 2.51
N ASN A 387 3.36 36.05 2.27
CA ASN A 387 2.18 35.96 3.16
C ASN A 387 1.38 34.65 2.99
N GLY A 388 1.94 33.63 2.34
CA GLY A 388 1.28 32.33 2.12
C GLY A 388 0.20 32.32 1.04
N LYS A 389 -0.20 33.48 0.49
CA LYS A 389 -1.20 33.53 -0.59
C LYS A 389 -0.62 33.01 -1.90
N THR A 390 -1.44 32.32 -2.68
CA THR A 390 -1.08 31.79 -3.99
C THR A 390 -1.90 32.44 -5.09
N LYS A 391 -1.29 32.66 -6.27
CA LYS A 391 -1.97 33.16 -7.48
C LYS A 391 -1.61 32.30 -8.68
N LYS A 392 -2.61 31.87 -9.43
CA LYS A 392 -2.43 31.18 -10.72
C LYS A 392 -2.21 32.20 -11.82
N VAL A 393 -1.12 32.08 -12.57
CA VAL A 393 -0.82 32.89 -13.76
C VAL A 393 -0.60 31.95 -14.94
N LYS A 394 -0.94 32.41 -16.16
CA LYS A 394 -0.70 31.59 -17.38
C LYS A 394 0.79 31.29 -17.50
N SER A 395 1.12 30.03 -17.78
CA SER A 395 2.50 29.62 -18.02
C SER A 395 3.07 30.32 -19.26
N LYS A 396 4.30 30.83 -19.15
CA LYS A 396 5.06 31.39 -20.27
C LYS A 396 6.15 30.44 -20.78
N GLY A 397 6.26 29.25 -20.17
CA GLY A 397 7.31 28.27 -20.49
C GLY A 397 7.07 27.53 -21.81
N ASN A 398 8.18 27.12 -22.43
CA ASN A 398 8.19 26.19 -23.55
C ASN A 398 8.79 24.88 -23.07
N LEU A 399 8.21 23.77 -23.52
CA LEU A 399 8.65 22.41 -23.21
C LEU A 399 8.29 21.51 -24.37
N LYS A 400 9.31 20.90 -25.00
CA LYS A 400 9.10 19.93 -26.08
C LYS A 400 8.43 18.68 -25.52
N GLN A 401 7.19 18.46 -25.90
CA GLN A 401 6.38 17.32 -25.47
C GLN A 401 5.37 16.93 -26.54
N ARG A 402 4.71 15.81 -26.34
CA ARG A 402 3.60 15.36 -27.20
C ARG A 402 2.39 15.01 -26.34
N ILE A 403 1.20 15.21 -26.92
CA ILE A 403 -0.04 14.72 -26.35
C ILE A 403 -0.43 13.46 -27.11
N ILE A 404 -0.64 12.36 -26.40
CA ILE A 404 -1.21 11.14 -26.95
C ILE A 404 -2.69 11.15 -26.60
N VAL A 405 -3.53 11.28 -27.63
CA VAL A 405 -4.99 11.32 -27.49
C VAL A 405 -5.55 9.96 -27.84
N THR A 406 -6.46 9.46 -27.01
CA THR A 406 -7.20 8.21 -27.29
C THR A 406 -8.69 8.48 -27.40
N TYR A 407 -9.38 7.63 -28.19
CA TYR A 407 -10.83 7.54 -28.19
C TYR A 407 -11.27 6.09 -28.07
N SER A 408 -12.18 5.82 -27.13
CA SER A 408 -12.81 4.52 -26.93
C SER A 408 -14.32 4.65 -26.97
N ARG A 409 -14.97 3.90 -27.86
CA ARG A 409 -16.43 3.89 -27.97
C ARG A 409 -17.09 3.34 -26.72
N LYS A 410 -16.53 2.28 -26.12
CA LYS A 410 -17.01 1.71 -24.88
C LYS A 410 -17.03 2.76 -23.75
N MET A 411 -15.97 3.57 -23.64
CA MET A 411 -15.88 4.66 -22.68
C MET A 411 -16.87 5.79 -23.01
N ALA A 412 -17.04 6.13 -24.29
CA ALA A 412 -18.01 7.14 -24.72
C ALA A 412 -19.45 6.77 -24.33
N GLU A 413 -19.85 5.52 -24.56
CA GLU A 413 -21.17 5.00 -24.17
C GLU A 413 -21.37 5.00 -22.64
N TYR A 414 -20.34 4.63 -21.91
CA TYR A 414 -20.36 4.69 -20.44
C TYR A 414 -20.52 6.13 -19.94
N GLN A 415 -19.72 7.08 -20.45
CA GLN A 415 -19.78 8.48 -20.05
C GLN A 415 -21.13 9.12 -20.44
N LYS A 416 -21.67 8.80 -21.61
CA LYS A 416 -23.02 9.19 -22.02
C LYS A 416 -24.08 8.69 -21.02
N THR A 417 -23.97 7.44 -20.60
CA THR A 417 -24.90 6.85 -19.62
C THR A 417 -24.82 7.57 -18.26
N VAL A 418 -23.60 7.85 -17.79
CA VAL A 418 -23.39 8.61 -16.55
C VAL A 418 -23.96 10.02 -16.67
N ARG A 419 -23.67 10.73 -17.77
CA ARG A 419 -24.20 12.07 -18.02
C ARG A 419 -25.71 12.08 -18.06
N ASN A 420 -26.34 11.12 -18.74
CA ASN A 420 -27.80 11.04 -18.80
C ASN A 420 -28.42 10.88 -17.40
N ARG A 421 -27.82 10.06 -16.53
CA ARG A 421 -28.25 9.95 -15.13
C ARG A 421 -28.10 11.26 -14.35
N GLN A 422 -27.07 12.04 -14.63
CA GLN A 422 -26.88 13.36 -14.03
C GLN A 422 -27.90 14.37 -14.55
N ILE A 423 -28.23 14.33 -15.84
CA ILE A 423 -29.26 15.17 -16.48
C ILE A 423 -30.64 14.86 -15.83
N GLU A 424 -31.01 13.59 -15.66
CA GLU A 424 -32.26 13.21 -15.01
C GLU A 424 -32.32 13.71 -13.55
N ARG A 425 -31.19 13.68 -12.82
CA ARG A 425 -31.12 14.30 -11.49
C ARG A 425 -31.28 15.82 -11.54
N ALA A 426 -30.66 16.49 -12.52
CA ALA A 426 -30.81 17.93 -12.74
C ALA A 426 -32.27 18.31 -13.06
N LYS A 427 -32.98 17.52 -13.88
CA LYS A 427 -34.42 17.69 -14.14
C LYS A 427 -35.27 17.59 -12.86
N LYS A 428 -34.98 16.61 -11.99
CA LYS A 428 -35.64 16.44 -10.71
C LYS A 428 -35.40 17.63 -9.77
N ILE A 429 -34.17 18.14 -9.72
CA ILE A 429 -33.83 19.34 -8.97
C ILE A 429 -34.61 20.53 -9.52
N LEU A 430 -34.63 20.70 -10.85
CA LEU A 430 -35.31 21.79 -11.53
C LEU A 430 -36.84 21.81 -11.23
N ALA A 431 -37.47 20.63 -11.17
CA ALA A 431 -38.89 20.49 -10.88
C ALA A 431 -39.29 20.83 -9.44
N ASN A 432 -38.35 20.72 -8.49
CA ASN A 432 -38.62 20.87 -7.05
C ASN A 432 -37.78 21.98 -6.38
N MET A 433 -37.08 22.82 -7.17
CA MET A 433 -36.19 23.83 -6.62
C MET A 433 -36.92 25.09 -6.17
N ASP A 434 -36.39 25.71 -5.12
CA ASP A 434 -36.67 27.07 -4.75
C ASP A 434 -35.69 28.01 -5.46
N PRO A 435 -36.18 28.90 -6.36
CA PRO A 435 -35.34 29.82 -7.13
C PRO A 435 -34.48 30.73 -6.25
N ASP A 436 -34.96 31.13 -5.09
CA ASP A 436 -34.29 32.09 -4.20
C ASP A 436 -33.09 31.47 -3.47
N ASN A 437 -33.13 30.15 -3.26
CA ASN A 437 -32.09 29.40 -2.51
C ASN A 437 -31.19 28.56 -3.41
N PHE A 438 -31.36 28.63 -4.74
CA PHE A 438 -30.57 27.79 -5.66
C PHE A 438 -29.11 28.21 -5.78
N LYS A 439 -28.20 27.27 -5.48
CA LYS A 439 -26.75 27.43 -5.68
C LYS A 439 -26.25 26.50 -6.78
N LYS A 440 -25.63 27.08 -7.81
CA LYS A 440 -25.02 26.34 -8.92
C LYS A 440 -23.61 25.88 -8.54
N GLY A 441 -23.38 24.57 -8.52
CA GLY A 441 -22.05 23.98 -8.37
C GLY A 441 -21.38 23.74 -9.72
N PRO A 442 -20.09 24.06 -9.90
CA PRO A 442 -19.40 23.88 -11.17
C PRO A 442 -19.21 22.42 -11.58
N ASN A 443 -19.14 21.51 -10.61
CA ASN A 443 -18.83 20.09 -10.80
C ASN A 443 -19.99 19.15 -10.45
N ASP A 444 -21.09 19.65 -9.91
CA ASP A 444 -22.24 18.83 -9.57
C ASP A 444 -23.29 18.80 -10.69
N VAL A 445 -24.41 18.13 -10.47
CA VAL A 445 -25.49 18.01 -11.44
C VAL A 445 -26.15 19.35 -11.76
N THR A 446 -26.09 20.34 -10.89
CA THR A 446 -26.64 21.69 -11.07
C THR A 446 -25.90 22.49 -12.14
N ARG A 447 -24.72 22.04 -12.59
CA ARG A 447 -23.99 22.65 -13.72
C ARG A 447 -24.79 22.61 -15.03
N PHE A 448 -25.73 21.67 -15.16
CA PHE A 448 -26.62 21.55 -16.31
C PHE A 448 -27.89 22.42 -16.20
N ILE A 449 -28.01 23.22 -15.15
CA ILE A 449 -29.12 24.16 -14.98
C ILE A 449 -28.64 25.58 -15.30
N LYS A 450 -29.38 26.30 -16.14
CA LYS A 450 -29.12 27.68 -16.51
C LYS A 450 -30.33 28.54 -16.14
N SER A 451 -30.08 29.78 -15.71
CA SER A 451 -31.13 30.79 -15.47
C SER A 451 -31.17 31.82 -16.57
N ASP A 452 -32.28 32.50 -16.73
CA ASP A 452 -32.39 33.75 -17.47
C ASP A 452 -31.55 34.87 -16.82
N LYS A 453 -31.42 36.02 -17.47
CA LYS A 453 -30.66 37.17 -16.95
C LYS A 453 -31.22 37.72 -15.64
N GLU A 454 -32.53 37.60 -15.43
CA GLU A 454 -33.23 38.08 -14.22
C GLU A 454 -33.26 37.04 -13.10
N LYS A 455 -32.73 35.81 -13.35
CA LYS A 455 -32.77 34.66 -12.41
C LYS A 455 -34.17 34.25 -11.95
N LYS A 456 -35.18 34.54 -12.76
CA LYS A 456 -36.58 34.17 -12.48
C LYS A 456 -36.93 32.79 -13.04
N ASN A 457 -36.37 32.44 -14.21
CA ASN A 457 -36.66 31.16 -14.84
C ASN A 457 -35.38 30.32 -14.95
N TYR A 458 -35.50 29.04 -14.62
CA TYR A 458 -34.45 28.08 -14.70
C TYR A 458 -34.82 26.98 -15.69
N TYR A 459 -33.85 26.54 -16.50
CA TYR A 459 -34.02 25.52 -17.53
C TYR A 459 -32.73 24.71 -17.73
N LEU A 460 -32.84 23.59 -18.45
CA LEU A 460 -31.66 22.80 -18.81
C LEU A 460 -30.77 23.55 -19.79
N ASP A 461 -29.48 23.56 -19.53
CA ASP A 461 -28.45 24.14 -20.39
C ASP A 461 -28.05 23.12 -21.49
N GLU A 462 -28.89 23.02 -22.54
CA GLU A 462 -28.67 22.09 -23.65
C GLU A 462 -27.31 22.33 -24.33
N ALA A 463 -26.89 23.59 -24.48
CA ALA A 463 -25.59 23.94 -25.05
C ALA A 463 -24.43 23.37 -24.21
N ARG A 464 -24.58 23.38 -22.87
CA ARG A 464 -23.59 22.77 -21.96
C ARG A 464 -23.58 21.26 -22.06
N ILE A 465 -24.74 20.63 -22.21
CA ILE A 465 -24.87 19.18 -22.37
C ILE A 465 -24.21 18.73 -23.66
N GLU A 466 -24.47 19.43 -24.77
CA GLU A 466 -23.85 19.14 -26.07
C GLU A 466 -22.34 19.37 -26.04
N GLU A 467 -21.88 20.47 -25.45
CA GLU A 467 -20.45 20.74 -25.30
C GLU A 467 -19.74 19.65 -24.51
N GLU A 468 -20.33 19.17 -23.38
CA GLU A 468 -19.74 18.08 -22.61
C GLU A 468 -19.77 16.75 -23.38
N ALA A 469 -20.78 16.50 -24.20
CA ALA A 469 -20.90 15.30 -25.01
C ALA A 469 -19.79 15.14 -26.06
N LYS A 470 -19.23 16.25 -26.58
CA LYS A 470 -18.13 16.23 -27.55
C LYS A 470 -16.88 15.52 -27.04
N TYR A 471 -16.68 15.49 -25.72
CA TYR A 471 -15.50 14.91 -25.08
C TYR A 471 -15.68 13.44 -24.66
N ASP A 472 -16.87 12.86 -24.84
CA ASP A 472 -17.12 11.48 -24.46
C ASP A 472 -16.20 10.52 -25.23
N GLY A 473 -15.61 9.59 -24.50
CA GLY A 473 -14.70 8.58 -25.02
C GLY A 473 -13.27 9.05 -25.22
N PHE A 474 -13.02 10.35 -25.16
CA PHE A 474 -11.67 10.90 -25.30
C PHE A 474 -10.91 10.93 -23.98
N TYR A 475 -9.63 10.59 -24.07
CA TYR A 475 -8.67 10.71 -23.00
C TYR A 475 -7.33 11.18 -23.58
N ALA A 476 -6.52 11.89 -22.80
CA ALA A 476 -5.23 12.34 -23.27
C ALA A 476 -4.15 12.27 -22.19
N VAL A 477 -2.95 11.97 -22.66
CA VAL A 477 -1.71 11.89 -21.85
C VAL A 477 -0.68 12.82 -22.48
N ALA A 478 0.03 13.59 -21.68
CA ALA A 478 1.17 14.39 -22.13
C ALA A 478 2.48 13.75 -21.64
N THR A 479 3.49 13.77 -22.51
CA THR A 479 4.81 13.19 -22.21
C THR A 479 5.93 13.89 -22.99
N ASN A 480 7.14 13.92 -22.42
CA ASN A 480 8.38 14.30 -23.10
C ASN A 480 9.17 13.09 -23.65
N ILE A 481 8.56 11.90 -23.68
CA ILE A 481 9.15 10.69 -24.24
C ILE A 481 8.80 10.61 -25.72
N PHE A 482 9.80 10.57 -26.61
CA PHE A 482 9.60 10.49 -28.06
C PHE A 482 10.07 9.16 -28.67
N ASP A 483 10.91 8.44 -27.97
CA ASP A 483 11.53 7.18 -28.37
C ASP A 483 10.73 5.92 -27.98
N MET A 484 9.63 6.09 -27.24
CA MET A 484 8.72 5.02 -26.84
C MET A 484 7.43 5.07 -27.69
N LYS A 485 6.85 3.90 -27.98
CA LYS A 485 5.56 3.83 -28.69
C LYS A 485 4.43 4.43 -27.86
N GLU A 486 3.44 5.01 -28.54
CA GLU A 486 2.26 5.60 -27.88
C GLU A 486 1.54 4.61 -26.97
N THR A 487 1.40 3.37 -27.41
CA THR A 487 0.73 2.31 -26.62
C THR A 487 1.50 1.95 -25.34
N GLU A 488 2.82 1.99 -25.35
CA GLU A 488 3.66 1.76 -24.17
C GLU A 488 3.53 2.90 -23.15
N VAL A 489 3.49 4.15 -23.63
CA VAL A 489 3.25 5.33 -22.77
C VAL A 489 1.86 5.26 -22.14
N LEU A 490 0.85 4.85 -22.92
CA LEU A 490 -0.52 4.67 -22.42
C LEU A 490 -0.63 3.53 -21.42
N ASP A 491 0.17 2.45 -21.58
CA ASP A 491 0.24 1.35 -20.61
C ASP A 491 0.83 1.82 -19.27
N ILE A 492 1.87 2.66 -19.30
CA ILE A 492 2.40 3.30 -18.07
C ILE A 492 1.27 4.05 -17.37
N GLN A 493 0.56 4.92 -18.07
CA GLN A 493 -0.53 5.71 -17.47
C GLN A 493 -1.68 4.82 -16.95
N SER A 494 -1.99 3.73 -17.64
CA SER A 494 -3.07 2.82 -17.25
C SER A 494 -2.85 2.18 -15.90
N ARG A 495 -1.59 1.88 -15.53
CA ARG A 495 -1.22 1.25 -14.25
C ARG A 495 -1.33 2.19 -13.04
N ARG A 496 -1.63 3.48 -13.26
CA ARG A 496 -1.82 4.45 -12.17
C ARG A 496 -2.93 4.05 -11.19
N TYR A 497 -3.91 3.24 -11.61
CA TYR A 497 -4.96 2.76 -10.70
C TYR A 497 -4.41 2.06 -9.44
N LYS A 498 -3.20 1.49 -9.48
CA LYS A 498 -2.57 0.81 -8.34
C LYS A 498 -2.33 1.76 -7.16
N ILE A 499 -2.07 3.06 -7.41
CA ILE A 499 -1.91 4.03 -6.32
C ILE A 499 -3.25 4.39 -5.68
N GLU A 500 -4.32 4.44 -6.48
CA GLU A 500 -5.68 4.62 -5.97
C GLU A 500 -6.09 3.42 -5.10
N ASP A 501 -5.66 2.21 -5.49
CA ASP A 501 -5.85 1.00 -4.71
C ASP A 501 -5.03 1.02 -3.40
N CYS A 502 -3.80 1.54 -3.40
CA CYS A 502 -3.04 1.78 -2.16
C CYS A 502 -3.82 2.68 -1.19
N PHE A 503 -4.41 3.77 -1.68
CA PHE A 503 -5.24 4.64 -0.84
C PHE A 503 -6.53 3.97 -0.36
N ARG A 504 -7.15 3.12 -1.18
CA ARG A 504 -8.31 2.31 -0.77
C ARG A 504 -7.94 1.38 0.37
N VAL A 505 -6.82 0.66 0.26
CA VAL A 505 -6.31 -0.23 1.31
C VAL A 505 -6.05 0.55 2.60
N LEU A 506 -5.34 1.67 2.54
CA LEU A 506 -5.09 2.52 3.71
C LEU A 506 -6.38 3.00 4.38
N LYS A 507 -7.33 3.51 3.61
CA LYS A 507 -8.55 4.13 4.14
C LYS A 507 -9.59 3.11 4.61
N THR A 508 -9.75 2.02 3.88
CA THR A 508 -10.80 1.03 4.11
C THR A 508 -10.29 -0.16 4.93
N ASN A 509 -9.32 -0.90 4.40
CA ASN A 509 -8.87 -2.13 5.04
C ASN A 509 -8.08 -1.86 6.32
N PHE A 510 -7.23 -0.82 6.33
CA PHE A 510 -6.42 -0.46 7.50
C PHE A 510 -7.08 0.57 8.42
N SER A 511 -8.25 1.07 8.08
CA SER A 511 -8.99 2.06 8.88
C SER A 511 -8.09 3.18 9.40
N SER A 512 -7.22 3.75 8.53
CA SER A 512 -6.29 4.81 8.95
C SER A 512 -6.97 6.15 9.21
N ARG A 513 -8.28 6.21 9.07
CA ARG A 513 -9.16 7.35 9.40
C ARG A 513 -10.39 6.88 10.20
N PRO A 514 -10.99 7.73 11.05
CA PRO A 514 -10.51 9.06 11.43
C PRO A 514 -9.21 9.01 12.24
N VAL A 515 -8.44 10.11 12.21
CA VAL A 515 -7.21 10.26 12.99
C VAL A 515 -7.55 11.02 14.27
N TYR A 516 -7.10 10.49 15.43
CA TYR A 516 -7.43 11.04 16.75
C TYR A 516 -6.28 11.83 17.39
N TYR A 517 -5.11 11.91 16.76
CA TYR A 517 -3.98 12.67 17.26
C TYR A 517 -4.11 14.15 16.95
N ARG A 518 -3.58 15.00 17.85
CA ARG A 518 -3.61 16.45 17.72
C ARG A 518 -2.23 17.06 17.44
N LYS A 519 -1.16 16.40 17.90
CA LYS A 519 0.21 16.89 17.72
C LYS A 519 0.73 16.43 16.36
N GLU A 520 1.37 17.35 15.64
CA GLU A 520 1.91 17.11 14.30
C GLU A 520 2.85 15.90 14.23
N ASN A 521 3.83 15.82 15.18
CA ASN A 521 4.76 14.69 15.26
C ASN A 521 4.04 13.33 15.37
N ARG A 522 2.96 13.24 16.17
CA ARG A 522 2.18 12.01 16.32
C ARG A 522 1.29 11.71 15.12
N ILE A 523 0.85 12.74 14.39
CA ILE A 523 0.13 12.57 13.13
C ILE A 523 1.07 11.97 12.09
N LYS A 524 2.27 12.51 11.93
CA LYS A 524 3.30 12.00 11.02
C LYS A 524 3.70 10.57 11.37
N ALA A 525 3.97 10.28 12.64
CA ALA A 525 4.27 8.93 13.12
C ALA A 525 3.12 7.93 12.88
N HIS A 526 1.87 8.36 13.06
CA HIS A 526 0.71 7.52 12.74
C HIS A 526 0.71 7.10 11.28
N PHE A 527 0.97 8.03 10.35
CA PHE A 527 1.02 7.72 8.93
C PHE A 527 2.26 6.89 8.55
N LEU A 528 3.39 7.04 9.24
CA LEU A 528 4.55 6.16 9.06
C LEU A 528 4.22 4.70 9.43
N ILE A 529 3.50 4.47 10.53
CA ILE A 529 3.02 3.13 10.90
C ILE A 529 2.07 2.57 9.82
N CYS A 530 1.14 3.40 9.32
CA CYS A 530 0.23 2.99 8.25
C CYS A 530 0.98 2.70 6.94
N TYR A 531 2.01 3.49 6.62
CA TYR A 531 2.88 3.29 5.46
C TYR A 531 3.68 1.98 5.58
N THR A 532 4.25 1.70 6.76
CA THR A 532 4.97 0.44 7.02
C THR A 532 4.04 -0.77 6.84
N ALA A 533 2.81 -0.69 7.33
CA ALA A 533 1.79 -1.72 7.13
C ALA A 533 1.46 -1.89 5.64
N LEU A 534 1.29 -0.80 4.90
CA LEU A 534 1.05 -0.83 3.46
C LEU A 534 2.22 -1.45 2.70
N LEU A 535 3.46 -1.07 3.04
CA LEU A 535 4.66 -1.62 2.43
C LEU A 535 4.74 -3.14 2.62
N ILE A 536 4.58 -3.62 3.85
CA ILE A 536 4.62 -5.06 4.16
C ILE A 536 3.51 -5.81 3.43
N TYR A 537 2.30 -5.27 3.43
CA TYR A 537 1.17 -5.86 2.73
C TYR A 537 1.42 -5.94 1.21
N ARG A 538 1.90 -4.85 0.59
CA ARG A 538 2.21 -4.85 -0.85
C ARG A 538 3.37 -5.79 -1.22
N LEU A 539 4.37 -5.90 -0.36
CA LEU A 539 5.44 -6.90 -0.54
C LEU A 539 4.88 -8.33 -0.50
N LEU A 540 3.95 -8.61 0.41
CA LEU A 540 3.28 -9.91 0.50
C LEU A 540 2.46 -10.20 -0.77
N GLU A 541 1.62 -9.26 -1.18
CA GLU A 541 0.77 -9.36 -2.36
C GLU A 541 1.61 -9.61 -3.64
N VAL A 542 2.66 -8.81 -3.86
CA VAL A 542 3.55 -8.99 -5.03
C VAL A 542 4.31 -10.31 -4.99
N LYS A 543 4.69 -10.81 -3.81
CA LYS A 543 5.31 -12.15 -3.70
C LYS A 543 4.31 -13.26 -4.06
N LEU A 544 3.05 -13.15 -3.66
CA LEU A 544 1.98 -14.08 -4.03
C LEU A 544 1.74 -14.03 -5.55
N ASP A 545 1.61 -12.84 -6.14
CA ASP A 545 1.40 -12.65 -7.58
C ASP A 545 2.54 -13.24 -8.42
N ARG A 546 3.80 -13.07 -7.98
CA ARG A 546 4.97 -13.66 -8.66
C ARG A 546 5.00 -15.18 -8.59
N ASN A 547 4.34 -15.77 -7.60
CA ASN A 547 4.15 -17.23 -7.50
C ASN A 547 2.96 -17.72 -8.34
N LYS A 548 2.44 -16.91 -9.26
CA LYS A 548 1.32 -17.18 -10.19
C LYS A 548 -0.04 -17.40 -9.52
N THR A 549 -0.23 -16.93 -8.30
CA THR A 549 -1.50 -16.98 -7.58
C THR A 549 -1.95 -15.56 -7.25
N HIS A 550 -3.00 -15.10 -7.94
CA HIS A 550 -3.58 -13.78 -7.69
C HIS A 550 -4.77 -13.90 -6.73
N PHE A 551 -4.71 -13.18 -5.62
CA PHE A 551 -5.78 -13.11 -4.62
C PHE A 551 -6.20 -11.65 -4.41
N THR A 552 -7.46 -11.45 -4.04
CA THR A 552 -7.93 -10.11 -3.67
C THR A 552 -7.37 -9.68 -2.31
N THR A 553 -7.33 -8.37 -2.08
CA THR A 553 -6.91 -7.80 -0.78
C THR A 553 -7.71 -8.40 0.38
N GLU A 554 -9.03 -8.53 0.19
CA GLU A 554 -9.94 -9.08 1.18
C GLU A 554 -9.60 -10.53 1.51
N GLN A 555 -9.33 -11.38 0.51
CA GLN A 555 -8.98 -12.80 0.72
C GLN A 555 -7.69 -12.95 1.53
N ILE A 556 -6.66 -12.16 1.21
CA ILE A 556 -5.37 -12.19 1.92
C ILE A 556 -5.56 -11.75 3.38
N ILE A 557 -6.17 -10.57 3.59
CA ILE A 557 -6.34 -10.00 4.93
C ILE A 557 -7.23 -10.89 5.79
N GLU A 558 -8.37 -11.35 5.26
CA GLU A 558 -9.30 -12.22 5.99
C GLU A 558 -8.65 -13.55 6.38
N THR A 559 -7.85 -14.15 5.49
CA THR A 559 -7.10 -15.36 5.83
C THR A 559 -6.18 -15.11 7.02
N LEU A 560 -5.36 -14.05 6.99
CA LEU A 560 -4.45 -13.72 8.08
C LEU A 560 -5.18 -13.38 9.40
N GLN A 561 -6.32 -12.70 9.33
CA GLN A 561 -7.16 -12.36 10.49
C GLN A 561 -7.77 -13.59 11.14
N ASN A 562 -8.21 -14.56 10.34
CA ASN A 562 -8.89 -15.76 10.82
C ASN A 562 -7.92 -16.85 11.31
N MET A 563 -6.62 -16.73 11.08
CA MET A 563 -5.63 -17.69 11.54
C MET A 563 -5.40 -17.61 13.05
N ASN A 564 -6.36 -18.08 13.81
CA ASN A 564 -6.34 -18.08 15.26
C ASN A 564 -6.12 -19.50 15.81
N VAL A 565 -5.44 -19.61 16.94
CA VAL A 565 -5.22 -20.85 17.67
C VAL A 565 -5.72 -20.72 19.11
N VAL A 566 -6.26 -21.78 19.65
CA VAL A 566 -6.70 -21.87 21.06
C VAL A 566 -5.79 -22.81 21.82
N ASN A 567 -5.45 -22.43 23.07
CA ASN A 567 -4.68 -23.28 23.97
C ASN A 567 -5.57 -24.38 24.54
N CYS A 568 -5.16 -25.63 24.40
CA CYS A 568 -5.85 -26.79 24.93
C CYS A 568 -5.03 -27.38 26.12
N SER A 569 -5.47 -27.08 27.35
CA SER A 569 -4.91 -27.63 28.59
C SER A 569 -3.39 -27.43 28.75
N ASP A 570 -2.84 -26.33 28.22
CA ASP A 570 -1.41 -26.02 28.19
C ASP A 570 -0.49 -27.07 27.53
N MET A 571 -1.07 -28.09 26.92
CA MET A 571 -0.34 -29.16 26.25
C MET A 571 -0.13 -28.90 24.75
N TYR A 572 -1.14 -28.37 24.08
CA TYR A 572 -1.07 -28.06 22.65
C TYR A 572 -1.98 -26.90 22.28
N TYR A 573 -1.80 -26.37 21.07
CA TYR A 573 -2.71 -25.40 20.46
C TYR A 573 -3.47 -26.06 19.31
N GLN A 574 -4.74 -25.75 19.20
CA GLN A 574 -5.60 -26.16 18.09
C GLN A 574 -5.88 -24.99 17.18
N ALA A 575 -5.77 -25.19 15.87
CA ALA A 575 -6.19 -24.23 14.86
C ALA A 575 -7.70 -24.05 14.88
N CYS A 576 -8.16 -22.78 14.88
CA CYS A 576 -9.55 -22.38 14.78
C CYS A 576 -9.92 -21.95 13.34
N TYR A 577 -9.15 -22.40 12.35
CA TYR A 577 -9.32 -22.07 10.93
C TYR A 577 -9.22 -23.32 10.06
N THR A 578 -9.70 -23.22 8.83
CA THR A 578 -9.62 -24.25 7.79
C THR A 578 -8.53 -23.91 6.77
N GLY A 579 -8.13 -24.87 5.95
CA GLY A 579 -7.27 -24.63 4.80
C GLY A 579 -7.91 -23.71 3.77
N SER A 580 -7.08 -22.99 3.01
CA SER A 580 -7.49 -22.16 1.87
C SER A 580 -6.35 -22.06 0.87
N ASP A 581 -6.67 -21.72 -0.39
CA ASP A 581 -5.66 -21.52 -1.44
C ASP A 581 -4.66 -20.42 -1.07
N VAL A 582 -5.11 -19.38 -0.35
CA VAL A 582 -4.23 -18.32 0.19
C VAL A 582 -3.25 -18.90 1.19
N LEU A 583 -3.72 -19.72 2.15
CA LEU A 583 -2.86 -20.34 3.16
C LEU A 583 -1.85 -21.30 2.51
N ASP A 584 -2.25 -22.08 1.55
CA ASP A 584 -1.37 -23.00 0.82
C ASP A 584 -0.27 -22.22 0.06
N SER A 585 -0.63 -21.10 -0.57
CA SER A 585 0.33 -20.21 -1.24
C SER A 585 1.29 -19.53 -0.26
N LEU A 586 0.81 -19.11 0.92
CA LEU A 586 1.66 -18.57 1.99
C LEU A 586 2.65 -19.63 2.52
N GLU A 587 2.20 -20.88 2.70
CA GLU A 587 3.07 -21.98 3.11
C GLU A 587 4.16 -22.29 2.06
N GLN A 588 3.82 -22.25 0.77
CA GLN A 588 4.80 -22.41 -0.31
C GLN A 588 5.87 -21.31 -0.29
N LEU A 589 5.51 -20.07 0.06
CA LEU A 589 6.43 -18.94 0.09
C LEU A 589 7.32 -18.92 1.34
N PHE A 590 6.80 -19.32 2.51
CA PHE A 590 7.47 -19.10 3.79
C PHE A 590 7.78 -20.38 4.58
N ASP A 591 7.18 -21.51 4.26
CA ASP A 591 7.34 -22.83 4.94
C ASP A 591 7.23 -22.75 6.48
N LEU A 592 6.29 -21.96 7.01
CA LEU A 592 6.10 -21.79 8.45
C LEU A 592 5.37 -22.96 9.11
N LYS A 593 4.77 -23.84 8.30
CA LYS A 593 3.99 -25.02 8.73
C LYS A 593 2.79 -24.64 9.59
N LEU A 594 2.11 -23.56 9.20
CA LEU A 594 0.90 -23.05 9.86
C LEU A 594 -0.41 -23.60 9.24
N SER A 595 -0.33 -24.58 8.35
CA SER A 595 -1.49 -25.31 7.78
C SER A 595 -1.92 -26.54 8.60
N ARG A 596 -1.36 -26.71 9.81
CA ARG A 596 -1.64 -27.87 10.68
C ARG A 596 -2.84 -27.62 11.57
N LYS A 597 -3.55 -28.70 11.89
CA LYS A 597 -4.67 -28.65 12.84
C LYS A 597 -4.21 -28.50 14.29
N TYR A 598 -3.05 -29.05 14.66
CA TYR A 598 -2.52 -29.05 16.02
C TYR A 598 -1.06 -28.61 16.07
N TYR A 599 -0.70 -27.85 17.10
CA TYR A 599 0.65 -27.31 17.30
C TYR A 599 1.15 -27.60 18.70
N GLN A 600 2.37 -28.06 18.83
CA GLN A 600 3.05 -28.08 20.11
C GLN A 600 3.45 -26.63 20.49
N PRO A 601 3.38 -26.24 21.78
CA PRO A 601 3.79 -24.92 22.24
C PRO A 601 5.19 -24.52 21.76
N LYS A 602 6.11 -25.47 21.79
CA LYS A 602 7.50 -25.26 21.33
C LYS A 602 7.61 -24.92 19.83
N THR A 603 6.67 -25.36 19.00
CA THR A 603 6.64 -25.05 17.57
C THR A 603 6.27 -23.59 17.35
N LEU A 604 5.20 -23.12 18.00
CA LEU A 604 4.75 -21.72 17.89
C LEU A 604 5.70 -20.75 18.61
N ASN A 605 6.30 -21.16 19.74
CA ASN A 605 7.25 -20.35 20.50
C ASN A 605 8.53 -19.99 19.70
N LYS A 606 8.85 -20.70 18.62
CA LYS A 606 9.95 -20.31 17.72
C LYS A 606 9.71 -18.94 17.06
N PHE A 607 8.44 -18.61 16.82
CA PHE A 607 8.04 -17.35 16.20
C PHE A 607 7.84 -16.20 17.19
N LYS A 608 7.91 -16.46 18.53
CA LYS A 608 7.80 -15.40 19.55
C LYS A 608 9.01 -14.46 19.59
N LYS A 609 10.21 -14.91 19.18
CA LYS A 609 11.43 -14.10 19.24
C LYS A 609 11.27 -12.86 18.35
N ILE A 610 11.45 -11.69 18.93
CA ILE A 610 11.39 -10.37 18.31
C ILE A 610 12.78 -9.97 17.86
#